data_038ec61f087fc28ff3e9f3619c9f4035
#
_entry.id   038ec61f087fc28ff3e9f3619c9f4035
#
_cell.length_a   1.000
_cell.length_b   1.000
_cell.length_c   1.000
_cell.angle_alpha   90.00
_cell.angle_beta   90.00
_cell.angle_gamma   90.00
#
_symmetry.space_group_name_H-M   'P 1'
#
loop_
_entity.id
_entity.type
_entity.pdbx_description
1 polymer ?
#
loop_
_entity_poly.entity_id
_entity_poly.type
_entity_poly.pdbx_seq_one_letter_code
_entity_poly.pdbx_strand_id
1 'polypeptide(L)'
;MNLKGKQVIIIGGGTEGLRKLRGLQDQNCEIILITNRLNKMIKGLQDKGKLSLRKEYVKDASFLKDYENPFLVLACTNNKHLNRIIAKEASLIGALSYAVDDTSVSDFSYASIINIEGILQIAISTSGRSPIVARRFRIKAERVLRRLISKSDIENIRLQEAARRMIRTRIPTVNERKEFLYSIINNATIQNLIKEDRIDDARQELVALINSWEGKEH
;
A
#
# COMPACT_ATOMS: atom_id res chain seq x y z
N MET A 1 -3.19 4.34 1.52
CA MET A 1 -3.63 4.56 2.91
C MET A 1 -2.46 4.28 3.83
N ASN A 2 -2.18 5.13 4.82
CA ASN A 2 -1.13 4.89 5.81
C ASN A 2 -1.76 4.18 7.02
N LEU A 3 -1.35 2.94 7.28
CA LEU A 3 -1.88 2.12 8.37
C LEU A 3 -0.93 2.02 9.58
N LYS A 4 0.21 2.72 9.56
CA LYS A 4 1.20 2.66 10.65
C LYS A 4 0.56 2.97 12.02
N GLY A 5 0.68 2.04 12.96
CA GLY A 5 0.12 2.15 14.31
C GLY A 5 -1.41 2.10 14.39
N LYS A 6 -2.10 1.75 13.29
CA LYS A 6 -3.55 1.60 13.26
C LYS A 6 -3.95 0.16 13.53
N GLN A 7 -5.07 -0.03 14.22
CA GLN A 7 -5.66 -1.34 14.47
C GLN A 7 -6.51 -1.79 13.28
N VAL A 8 -6.27 -2.99 12.79
CA VAL A 8 -6.96 -3.62 11.67
C VAL A 8 -7.50 -4.98 12.10
N ILE A 9 -8.80 -5.16 11.99
CA ILE A 9 -9.47 -6.41 12.36
C ILE A 9 -9.87 -7.15 11.08
N ILE A 10 -9.47 -8.41 10.97
CA ILE A 10 -9.84 -9.31 9.86
C ILE A 10 -10.70 -10.42 10.43
N ILE A 11 -11.89 -10.62 9.88
CA ILE A 11 -12.80 -11.70 10.28
C ILE A 11 -12.84 -12.74 9.16
N GLY A 12 -12.36 -13.94 9.48
CA GLY A 12 -12.30 -15.07 8.55
C GLY A 12 -10.88 -15.40 8.09
N GLY A 13 -10.41 -16.61 8.36
CA GLY A 13 -9.08 -17.16 7.97
C GLY A 13 -9.10 -17.98 6.68
N GLY A 14 -10.11 -17.78 5.81
CA GLY A 14 -10.20 -18.40 4.48
C GLY A 14 -9.27 -17.71 3.45
N THR A 15 -9.41 -18.11 2.18
CA THR A 15 -8.59 -17.60 1.06
C THR A 15 -8.55 -16.07 1.01
N GLU A 16 -9.70 -15.41 1.15
CA GLU A 16 -9.79 -13.96 1.05
C GLU A 16 -9.20 -13.26 2.27
N GLY A 17 -9.51 -13.74 3.50
CA GLY A 17 -8.91 -13.20 4.72
C GLY A 17 -7.38 -13.30 4.71
N LEU A 18 -6.84 -14.45 4.27
CA LEU A 18 -5.39 -14.63 4.10
C LEU A 18 -4.80 -13.72 3.03
N ARG A 19 -5.53 -13.45 1.96
CA ARG A 19 -5.11 -12.51 0.92
C ARG A 19 -5.00 -11.08 1.49
N LYS A 20 -5.98 -10.66 2.29
CA LYS A 20 -5.95 -9.37 2.99
C LYS A 20 -4.81 -9.30 4.00
N LEU A 21 -4.67 -10.34 4.80
CA LEU A 21 -3.57 -10.46 5.77
C LEU A 21 -2.20 -10.28 5.13
N ARG A 22 -1.94 -10.94 3.99
CA ARG A 22 -0.66 -10.78 3.26
C ARG A 22 -0.40 -9.34 2.83
N GLY A 23 -1.43 -8.64 2.37
CA GLY A 23 -1.31 -7.23 1.95
C GLY A 23 -1.05 -6.24 3.09
N LEU A 24 -1.24 -6.67 4.35
CA LEU A 24 -1.08 -5.84 5.54
C LEU A 24 0.23 -6.06 6.29
N GLN A 25 0.97 -7.16 6.01
CA GLN A 25 2.16 -7.56 6.79
C GLN A 25 3.23 -6.48 6.88
N ASP A 26 3.40 -5.69 5.81
CA ASP A 26 4.45 -4.67 5.71
C ASP A 26 3.92 -3.24 5.96
N GLN A 27 2.69 -3.11 6.48
CA GLN A 27 2.04 -1.81 6.70
C GLN A 27 2.29 -1.24 8.12
N ASN A 28 3.02 -1.97 8.98
CA ASN A 28 3.29 -1.58 10.36
C ASN A 28 2.01 -1.24 11.16
N CYS A 29 0.92 -1.97 10.89
CA CYS A 29 -0.34 -1.89 11.62
C CYS A 29 -0.47 -3.03 12.64
N GLU A 30 -1.32 -2.84 13.63
CA GLU A 30 -1.73 -3.89 14.56
C GLU A 30 -2.80 -4.75 13.87
N ILE A 31 -2.48 -6.02 13.59
CA ILE A 31 -3.39 -6.92 12.90
C ILE A 31 -4.02 -7.89 13.90
N ILE A 32 -5.34 -7.88 13.99
CA ILE A 32 -6.13 -8.84 14.75
C ILE A 32 -6.87 -9.73 13.76
N LEU A 33 -6.61 -11.02 13.81
CA LEU A 33 -7.33 -12.01 13.00
C LEU A 33 -8.30 -12.80 13.87
N ILE A 34 -9.58 -12.73 13.57
CA ILE A 34 -10.64 -13.52 14.23
C ILE A 34 -11.06 -14.65 13.31
N THR A 35 -10.82 -15.89 13.73
CA THR A 35 -11.15 -17.06 12.92
C THR A 35 -11.17 -18.34 13.75
N ASN A 36 -12.02 -19.28 13.40
CA ASN A 36 -11.99 -20.64 13.95
C ASN A 36 -11.07 -21.59 13.15
N ARG A 37 -10.54 -21.13 12.00
CA ARG A 37 -9.67 -21.92 11.14
C ARG A 37 -8.20 -21.54 11.34
N LEU A 38 -7.39 -22.52 11.65
CA LEU A 38 -5.94 -22.38 11.75
C LEU A 38 -5.27 -23.07 10.56
N ASN A 39 -4.24 -22.44 10.03
CA ASN A 39 -3.33 -23.05 9.05
C ASN A 39 -1.89 -22.67 9.37
N LYS A 40 -0.93 -23.33 8.69
CA LYS A 40 0.51 -23.12 8.93
C LYS A 40 0.93 -21.65 8.76
N MET A 41 0.31 -20.93 7.83
CA MET A 41 0.64 -19.52 7.59
C MET A 41 0.19 -18.63 8.75
N ILE A 42 -1.07 -18.78 9.23
CA ILE A 42 -1.60 -18.01 10.37
C ILE A 42 -0.72 -18.26 11.60
N LYS A 43 -0.44 -19.54 11.90
CA LYS A 43 0.42 -19.92 13.03
C LYS A 43 1.80 -19.29 12.91
N GLY A 44 2.45 -19.41 11.76
CA GLY A 44 3.79 -18.84 11.54
C GLY A 44 3.84 -17.31 11.65
N LEU A 45 2.76 -16.60 11.34
CA LEU A 45 2.68 -15.15 11.53
C LEU A 45 2.41 -14.78 12.99
N GLN A 46 1.59 -15.57 13.68
CA GLN A 46 1.35 -15.41 15.11
C GLN A 46 2.64 -15.62 15.91
N ASP A 47 3.37 -16.71 15.62
CA ASP A 47 4.63 -17.05 16.30
C ASP A 47 5.71 -15.96 16.10
N LYS A 48 5.64 -15.23 14.98
CA LYS A 48 6.52 -14.09 14.68
C LYS A 48 6.02 -12.75 15.26
N GLY A 49 4.93 -12.74 16.00
CA GLY A 49 4.33 -11.52 16.54
C GLY A 49 3.77 -10.55 15.47
N LYS A 50 3.48 -11.06 14.26
CA LYS A 50 2.98 -10.25 13.15
C LYS A 50 1.46 -10.08 13.15
N LEU A 51 0.75 -10.81 14.00
CA LEU A 51 -0.68 -10.69 14.22
C LEU A 51 -1.07 -11.21 15.59
N SER A 52 -2.16 -10.67 16.12
CA SER A 52 -2.90 -11.21 17.27
C SER A 52 -4.03 -12.12 16.75
N LEU A 53 -4.09 -13.34 17.24
CA LEU A 53 -5.10 -14.31 16.84
C LEU A 53 -6.15 -14.50 17.92
N ARG A 54 -7.43 -14.25 17.57
CA ARG A 54 -8.58 -14.64 18.35
C ARG A 54 -9.25 -15.85 17.69
N LYS A 55 -9.14 -17.01 18.36
CA LYS A 55 -9.75 -18.24 17.86
C LYS A 55 -11.22 -18.29 18.24
N GLU A 56 -12.09 -17.89 17.32
CA GLU A 56 -13.52 -17.79 17.55
C GLU A 56 -14.32 -18.07 16.27
N TYR A 57 -15.51 -18.65 16.45
CA TYR A 57 -16.54 -18.74 15.41
C TYR A 57 -17.51 -17.58 15.56
N VAL A 58 -17.32 -16.54 14.75
CA VAL A 58 -18.13 -15.33 14.78
C VAL A 58 -19.52 -15.60 14.22
N LYS A 59 -20.57 -15.25 15.00
CA LYS A 59 -21.98 -15.41 14.63
C LYS A 59 -22.68 -14.08 14.32
N ASP A 60 -22.21 -13.00 14.90
CA ASP A 60 -22.72 -11.63 14.77
C ASP A 60 -21.60 -10.62 14.92
N ALA A 61 -21.90 -9.32 15.02
CA ALA A 61 -20.93 -8.26 15.14
C ALA A 61 -20.63 -7.82 16.59
N SER A 62 -21.16 -8.53 17.61
CA SER A 62 -21.02 -8.14 19.03
C SER A 62 -19.57 -8.08 19.50
N PHE A 63 -18.69 -8.87 18.91
CA PHE A 63 -17.25 -8.87 19.21
C PHE A 63 -16.58 -7.51 18.96
N LEU A 64 -17.16 -6.63 18.12
CA LEU A 64 -16.60 -5.30 17.86
C LEU A 64 -16.55 -4.43 19.12
N LYS A 65 -17.41 -4.69 20.11
CA LYS A 65 -17.44 -3.99 21.41
C LYS A 65 -16.19 -4.27 22.25
N ASP A 66 -15.45 -5.32 21.94
CA ASP A 66 -14.21 -5.69 22.64
C ASP A 66 -13.00 -4.87 22.17
N TYR A 67 -13.18 -4.01 21.13
CA TYR A 67 -12.11 -3.23 20.52
C TYR A 67 -12.43 -1.75 20.56
N GLU A 68 -11.50 -0.96 21.12
CA GLU A 68 -11.61 0.48 21.14
C GLU A 68 -11.13 1.09 19.83
N ASN A 69 -12.02 1.77 19.09
CA ASN A 69 -11.71 2.55 17.89
C ASN A 69 -10.88 1.80 16.81
N PRO A 70 -11.32 0.61 16.35
CA PRO A 70 -10.63 -0.05 15.25
C PRO A 70 -10.66 0.85 14.02
N PHE A 71 -9.50 0.99 13.34
CA PHE A 71 -9.41 1.83 12.15
C PHE A 71 -10.02 1.18 10.92
N LEU A 72 -9.87 -0.14 10.80
CA LEU A 72 -10.29 -0.89 9.62
C LEU A 72 -10.83 -2.27 10.02
N VAL A 73 -11.99 -2.63 9.51
CA VAL A 73 -12.64 -3.93 9.74
C VAL A 73 -12.89 -4.61 8.40
N LEU A 74 -12.31 -5.80 8.21
CA LEU A 74 -12.40 -6.58 6.99
C LEU A 74 -13.23 -7.85 7.22
N ALA A 75 -14.49 -7.85 6.81
CA ALA A 75 -15.37 -9.01 6.87
C ALA A 75 -15.11 -9.95 5.68
N CYS A 76 -14.41 -11.05 5.94
CA CYS A 76 -13.92 -12.00 4.94
C CYS A 76 -14.39 -13.44 5.21
N THR A 77 -15.59 -13.61 5.76
CA THR A 77 -16.19 -14.94 6.01
C THR A 77 -16.85 -15.49 4.74
N ASN A 78 -17.27 -16.76 4.78
CA ASN A 78 -18.07 -17.37 3.71
C ASN A 78 -19.58 -17.03 3.85
N ASN A 79 -19.99 -16.33 4.90
CA ASN A 79 -21.36 -15.95 5.16
C ASN A 79 -21.59 -14.49 4.75
N LYS A 80 -22.23 -14.28 3.61
CA LYS A 80 -22.54 -12.95 3.06
C LYS A 80 -23.37 -12.08 4.01
N HIS A 81 -24.35 -12.69 4.67
CA HIS A 81 -25.21 -11.96 5.61
C HIS A 81 -24.41 -11.46 6.81
N LEU A 82 -23.55 -12.31 7.36
CA LEU A 82 -22.66 -11.96 8.46
C LEU A 82 -21.65 -10.86 8.04
N ASN A 83 -21.03 -10.98 6.85
CA ASN A 83 -20.12 -9.94 6.34
C ASN A 83 -20.81 -8.58 6.25
N ARG A 84 -22.07 -8.57 5.81
CA ARG A 84 -22.87 -7.35 5.71
C ARG A 84 -23.18 -6.72 7.06
N ILE A 85 -23.56 -7.54 8.06
CA ILE A 85 -23.78 -7.09 9.44
C ILE A 85 -22.51 -6.49 10.02
N ILE A 86 -21.38 -7.22 9.93
CA ILE A 86 -20.09 -6.76 10.45
C ILE A 86 -19.69 -5.43 9.81
N ALA A 87 -19.81 -5.29 8.48
CA ALA A 87 -19.42 -4.06 7.80
C ALA A 87 -20.28 -2.86 8.25
N LYS A 88 -21.60 -3.04 8.39
CA LYS A 88 -22.50 -1.99 8.87
C LYS A 88 -22.16 -1.56 10.31
N GLU A 89 -22.01 -2.52 11.22
CA GLU A 89 -21.67 -2.22 12.61
C GLU A 89 -20.29 -1.55 12.72
N ALA A 90 -19.31 -1.97 11.91
CA ALA A 90 -18.01 -1.35 11.83
C ALA A 90 -18.10 0.13 11.41
N SER A 91 -18.89 0.45 10.38
CA SER A 91 -19.15 1.84 9.97
C SER A 91 -19.82 2.66 11.07
N LEU A 92 -20.78 2.09 11.82
CA LEU A 92 -21.47 2.78 12.91
C LEU A 92 -20.53 3.18 14.05
N ILE A 93 -19.47 2.43 14.30
CA ILE A 93 -18.44 2.75 15.30
C ILE A 93 -17.31 3.59 14.73
N GLY A 94 -17.42 4.11 13.49
CA GLY A 94 -16.45 4.97 12.85
C GLY A 94 -15.24 4.26 12.23
N ALA A 95 -15.23 2.93 12.15
CA ALA A 95 -14.20 2.18 11.44
C ALA A 95 -14.47 2.17 9.93
N LEU A 96 -13.40 2.20 9.12
CA LEU A 96 -13.52 1.88 7.71
C LEU A 96 -13.92 0.42 7.55
N SER A 97 -14.96 0.16 6.79
CA SER A 97 -15.54 -1.17 6.64
C SER A 97 -15.31 -1.76 5.24
N TYR A 98 -15.17 -3.07 5.20
CA TYR A 98 -15.08 -3.83 3.95
C TYR A 98 -15.75 -5.20 4.10
N ALA A 99 -16.71 -5.49 3.24
CA ALA A 99 -17.28 -6.83 3.06
C ALA A 99 -16.73 -7.42 1.75
N VAL A 100 -16.17 -8.62 1.81
CA VAL A 100 -15.47 -9.25 0.66
C VAL A 100 -16.36 -9.48 -0.55
N ASP A 101 -17.62 -9.62 -0.34
CA ASP A 101 -18.64 -10.03 -1.32
C ASP A 101 -19.74 -8.98 -1.54
N ASP A 102 -19.64 -7.81 -0.87
CA ASP A 102 -20.64 -6.75 -0.99
C ASP A 102 -20.01 -5.35 -0.96
N THR A 103 -19.90 -4.74 -2.13
CA THR A 103 -19.38 -3.38 -2.28
C THR A 103 -20.37 -2.30 -1.82
N SER A 104 -21.66 -2.62 -1.70
CA SER A 104 -22.71 -1.66 -1.32
C SER A 104 -22.66 -1.26 0.17
N VAL A 105 -22.02 -2.08 1.00
CA VAL A 105 -21.81 -1.84 2.44
C VAL A 105 -20.35 -1.66 2.80
N SER A 106 -19.49 -1.49 1.79
CA SER A 106 -18.05 -1.28 1.95
C SER A 106 -17.70 0.17 1.68
N ASP A 107 -16.90 0.80 2.54
CA ASP A 107 -16.44 2.18 2.36
C ASP A 107 -15.42 2.33 1.23
N PHE A 108 -14.82 1.22 0.82
CA PHE A 108 -13.82 1.20 -0.26
C PHE A 108 -13.81 -0.13 -1.01
N SER A 109 -13.15 -0.13 -2.16
CA SER A 109 -12.90 -1.34 -2.95
C SER A 109 -11.41 -1.52 -3.23
N TYR A 110 -10.98 -2.77 -3.35
CA TYR A 110 -9.60 -3.09 -3.72
C TYR A 110 -9.43 -3.02 -5.24
N ALA A 111 -8.47 -2.23 -5.68
CA ALA A 111 -8.03 -2.23 -7.07
C ALA A 111 -7.20 -3.48 -7.41
N SER A 112 -7.13 -3.83 -8.68
CA SER A 112 -6.16 -4.78 -9.21
C SER A 112 -4.82 -4.08 -9.40
N ILE A 113 -3.80 -4.45 -8.63
CA ILE A 113 -2.52 -3.75 -8.57
C ILE A 113 -1.45 -4.48 -9.39
N ILE A 114 -0.69 -3.72 -10.18
CA ILE A 114 0.60 -4.09 -10.73
C ILE A 114 1.65 -3.48 -9.79
N ASN A 115 2.53 -4.32 -9.27
CA ASN A 115 3.64 -3.88 -8.43
C ASN A 115 4.96 -4.17 -9.15
N ILE A 116 5.77 -3.15 -9.33
CA ILE A 116 7.10 -3.25 -9.93
C ILE A 116 8.12 -2.91 -8.85
N GLU A 117 8.87 -3.92 -8.42
CA GLU A 117 9.94 -3.87 -7.42
C GLU A 117 9.56 -3.24 -6.06
N GLY A 118 8.28 -3.21 -5.72
CA GLY A 118 7.81 -2.55 -4.50
C GLY A 118 7.82 -1.01 -4.54
N ILE A 119 8.27 -0.42 -5.66
CA ILE A 119 8.51 1.01 -5.82
C ILE A 119 7.42 1.68 -6.64
N LEU A 120 7.09 1.11 -7.80
CA LEU A 120 6.04 1.64 -8.65
C LEU A 120 4.80 0.76 -8.56
N GLN A 121 3.67 1.37 -8.23
CA GLN A 121 2.38 0.69 -8.17
C GLN A 121 1.38 1.34 -9.15
N ILE A 122 0.72 0.50 -9.92
CA ILE A 122 -0.31 0.92 -10.86
C ILE A 122 -1.61 0.20 -10.49
N ALA A 123 -2.64 0.97 -10.16
CA ALA A 123 -3.93 0.46 -9.74
C ALA A 123 -4.95 0.53 -10.87
N ILE A 124 -5.63 -0.57 -11.15
CA ILE A 124 -6.70 -0.66 -12.14
C ILE A 124 -8.00 -0.97 -11.42
N SER A 125 -8.94 -0.06 -11.50
CA SER A 125 -10.26 -0.17 -10.89
C SER A 125 -11.36 -0.03 -11.94
N THR A 126 -12.47 -0.71 -11.73
CA THR A 126 -13.72 -0.53 -12.46
C THR A 126 -14.80 0.07 -11.56
N SER A 127 -14.38 0.74 -10.48
CA SER A 127 -15.28 1.31 -9.46
C SER A 127 -16.26 0.27 -8.90
N GLY A 128 -15.77 -0.94 -8.63
CA GLY A 128 -16.57 -2.05 -8.13
C GLY A 128 -17.45 -2.77 -9.18
N ARG A 129 -17.57 -2.22 -10.41
CA ARG A 129 -18.48 -2.79 -11.43
C ARG A 129 -18.08 -4.17 -11.91
N SER A 130 -16.80 -4.46 -12.09
CA SER A 130 -16.35 -5.77 -12.55
C SER A 130 -14.93 -6.11 -12.12
N PRO A 131 -14.75 -6.77 -10.97
CA PRO A 131 -13.43 -7.21 -10.52
C PRO A 131 -12.72 -8.14 -11.53
N ILE A 132 -13.50 -8.96 -12.26
CA ILE A 132 -12.97 -9.86 -13.30
C ILE A 132 -12.36 -9.07 -14.45
N VAL A 133 -13.03 -8.03 -14.93
CA VAL A 133 -12.55 -7.17 -16.01
C VAL A 133 -11.33 -6.37 -15.54
N ALA A 134 -11.36 -5.80 -14.35
CA ALA A 134 -10.22 -5.11 -13.74
C ALA A 134 -8.97 -6.03 -13.70
N ARG A 135 -9.15 -7.29 -13.27
CA ARG A 135 -8.07 -8.29 -13.27
C ARG A 135 -7.56 -8.60 -14.68
N ARG A 136 -8.44 -8.75 -15.66
CA ARG A 136 -8.02 -8.98 -17.06
C ARG A 136 -7.22 -7.82 -17.62
N PHE A 137 -7.64 -6.58 -17.38
CA PHE A 137 -6.90 -5.39 -17.77
C PHE A 137 -5.55 -5.31 -17.04
N ARG A 138 -5.50 -5.62 -15.75
CA ARG A 138 -4.24 -5.68 -15.01
C ARG A 138 -3.24 -6.63 -15.69
N ILE A 139 -3.67 -7.85 -16.04
CA ILE A 139 -2.78 -8.84 -16.68
C ILE A 139 -2.27 -8.34 -18.03
N LYS A 140 -3.15 -7.72 -18.85
CA LYS A 140 -2.77 -7.14 -20.14
C LYS A 140 -1.81 -5.97 -19.98
N ALA A 141 -2.14 -5.03 -19.09
CA ALA A 141 -1.35 -3.83 -18.83
C ALA A 141 0.02 -4.19 -18.23
N GLU A 142 0.08 -5.14 -17.30
CA GLU A 142 1.34 -5.57 -16.68
C GLU A 142 2.36 -6.05 -17.72
N ARG A 143 1.92 -6.80 -18.74
CA ARG A 143 2.80 -7.28 -19.82
C ARG A 143 3.42 -6.14 -20.61
N VAL A 144 2.67 -5.08 -20.88
CA VAL A 144 3.13 -3.90 -21.60
C VAL A 144 4.01 -3.02 -20.70
N LEU A 145 3.56 -2.74 -19.51
CA LEU A 145 4.24 -1.84 -18.57
C LEU A 145 5.59 -2.37 -18.10
N ARG A 146 5.73 -3.70 -17.90
CA ARG A 146 7.02 -4.30 -17.57
C ARG A 146 8.07 -4.20 -18.69
N ARG A 147 7.64 -3.93 -19.95
CA ARG A 147 8.55 -3.66 -21.05
C ARG A 147 8.84 -2.16 -21.21
N LEU A 148 7.87 -1.33 -20.85
CA LEU A 148 7.98 0.13 -20.95
C LEU A 148 8.83 0.70 -19.83
N ILE A 149 8.65 0.19 -18.61
CA ILE A 149 9.34 0.68 -17.41
C ILE A 149 10.70 0.00 -17.31
N SER A 150 11.74 0.77 -17.52
CA SER A 150 13.14 0.33 -17.48
C SER A 150 13.69 0.30 -16.05
N LYS A 151 14.86 -0.33 -15.87
CA LYS A 151 15.62 -0.24 -14.61
C LYS A 151 15.96 1.22 -14.29
N SER A 152 16.31 2.02 -15.29
CA SER A 152 16.63 3.44 -15.13
C SER A 152 15.43 4.24 -14.57
N ASP A 153 14.21 3.93 -14.96
CA ASP A 153 13.02 4.60 -14.41
C ASP A 153 12.87 4.32 -12.91
N ILE A 154 13.12 3.07 -12.49
CA ILE A 154 13.07 2.70 -11.08
C ILE A 154 14.17 3.38 -10.27
N GLU A 155 15.40 3.44 -10.80
CA GLU A 155 16.50 4.14 -10.14
C GLU A 155 16.26 5.65 -10.05
N ASN A 156 15.64 6.25 -11.07
CA ASN A 156 15.19 7.64 -11.00
C ASN A 156 14.21 7.88 -9.85
N ILE A 157 13.24 6.97 -9.61
CA ILE A 157 12.30 7.10 -8.49
C ILE A 157 13.06 7.03 -7.15
N ARG A 158 14.02 6.10 -7.01
CA ARG A 158 14.85 5.98 -5.80
C ARG A 158 15.69 7.23 -5.55
N LEU A 159 16.28 7.76 -6.60
CA LEU A 159 17.10 8.99 -6.53
C LEU A 159 16.23 10.20 -6.14
N GLN A 160 15.05 10.33 -6.73
CA GLN A 160 14.06 11.37 -6.38
C GLN A 160 13.61 11.26 -4.92
N GLU A 161 13.40 10.05 -4.41
CA GLU A 161 13.07 9.85 -3.00
C GLU A 161 14.20 10.30 -2.07
N ALA A 162 15.44 9.96 -2.41
CA ALA A 162 16.62 10.41 -1.66
C ALA A 162 16.75 11.93 -1.69
N ALA A 163 16.63 12.54 -2.87
CA ALA A 163 16.66 13.98 -3.06
C ALA A 163 15.59 14.69 -2.18
N ARG A 164 14.33 14.24 -2.24
CA ARG A 164 13.24 14.82 -1.44
C ARG A 164 13.51 14.81 0.06
N ARG A 165 14.14 13.76 0.57
CA ARG A 165 14.54 13.70 1.99
C ARG A 165 15.62 14.75 2.31
N MET A 166 16.63 14.90 1.45
CA MET A 166 17.78 15.79 1.66
C MET A 166 17.41 17.27 1.55
N ILE A 167 16.59 17.65 0.55
CA ILE A 167 16.25 19.04 0.29
C ILE A 167 15.20 19.61 1.25
N ARG A 168 14.51 18.74 2.01
CA ARG A 168 13.42 19.17 2.91
C ARG A 168 13.84 20.22 3.93
N THR A 169 15.08 20.15 4.42
CA THR A 169 15.65 21.06 5.41
C THR A 169 16.54 22.12 4.79
N ARG A 170 16.92 21.97 3.51
CA ARG A 170 17.90 22.85 2.83
C ARG A 170 17.24 23.88 1.91
N ILE A 171 16.16 23.49 1.25
CA ILE A 171 15.43 24.37 0.33
C ILE A 171 14.11 24.79 0.98
N PRO A 172 13.91 26.09 1.27
CA PRO A 172 12.81 26.55 2.12
C PRO A 172 11.43 26.38 1.47
N THR A 173 11.30 26.78 0.19
CA THR A 173 9.98 26.86 -0.46
C THR A 173 9.59 25.56 -1.18
N VAL A 174 8.29 25.35 -1.31
CA VAL A 174 7.75 24.19 -2.05
C VAL A 174 8.08 24.28 -3.54
N ASN A 175 8.01 25.50 -4.09
CA ASN A 175 8.26 25.74 -5.51
C ASN A 175 9.72 25.44 -5.88
N GLU A 176 10.70 25.96 -5.14
CA GLU A 176 12.12 25.67 -5.35
C GLU A 176 12.42 24.19 -5.21
N ARG A 177 11.84 23.50 -4.21
CA ARG A 177 11.99 22.04 -4.08
C ARG A 177 11.46 21.30 -5.30
N LYS A 178 10.34 21.76 -5.87
CA LYS A 178 9.77 21.19 -7.10
C LYS A 178 10.71 21.41 -8.30
N GLU A 179 11.20 22.62 -8.47
CA GLU A 179 12.16 22.97 -9.54
C GLU A 179 13.44 22.16 -9.45
N PHE A 180 14.00 22.04 -8.25
CA PHE A 180 15.16 21.20 -8.00
C PHE A 180 14.90 19.74 -8.39
N LEU A 181 13.77 19.17 -8.01
CA LEU A 181 13.45 17.79 -8.36
C LEU A 181 13.28 17.59 -9.88
N TYR A 182 12.75 18.58 -10.59
CA TYR A 182 12.72 18.54 -12.06
C TYR A 182 14.11 18.69 -12.67
N SER A 183 14.99 19.51 -12.09
CA SER A 183 16.36 19.66 -12.60
C SER A 183 17.13 18.33 -12.55
N ILE A 184 16.93 17.50 -11.52
CA ILE A 184 17.53 16.16 -11.43
C ILE A 184 17.09 15.26 -12.59
N ILE A 185 15.81 15.23 -12.91
CA ILE A 185 15.28 14.39 -14.01
C ILE A 185 15.87 14.83 -15.35
N ASN A 186 16.11 16.14 -15.52
CA ASN A 186 16.62 16.71 -16.75
C ASN A 186 18.16 16.83 -16.78
N ASN A 187 18.86 16.45 -15.70
CA ASN A 187 20.31 16.51 -15.64
C ASN A 187 20.94 15.37 -16.46
N ALA A 188 21.61 15.73 -17.56
CA ALA A 188 22.19 14.76 -18.49
C ALA A 188 23.26 13.87 -17.82
N THR A 189 24.07 14.41 -16.91
CA THR A 189 25.12 13.66 -16.20
C THR A 189 24.47 12.58 -15.33
N ILE A 190 23.49 12.94 -14.51
CA ILE A 190 22.76 11.98 -13.67
C ILE A 190 22.09 10.92 -14.52
N GLN A 191 21.39 11.30 -15.62
CA GLN A 191 20.69 10.36 -16.48
C GLN A 191 21.66 9.38 -17.18
N ASN A 192 22.84 9.84 -17.58
CA ASN A 192 23.85 8.97 -18.16
C ASN A 192 24.42 8.00 -17.12
N LEU A 193 24.74 8.47 -15.92
CA LEU A 193 25.23 7.61 -14.84
C LEU A 193 24.23 6.52 -14.46
N ILE A 194 22.93 6.84 -14.43
CA ILE A 194 21.86 5.84 -14.18
C ILE A 194 21.79 4.83 -15.32
N LYS A 195 21.89 5.24 -16.59
CA LYS A 195 21.89 4.35 -17.75
C LYS A 195 23.10 3.40 -17.76
N GLU A 196 24.23 3.86 -17.28
CA GLU A 196 25.48 3.10 -17.14
C GLU A 196 25.50 2.20 -15.88
N ASP A 197 24.42 2.16 -15.11
CA ASP A 197 24.29 1.43 -13.84
C ASP A 197 25.28 1.93 -12.75
N ARG A 198 25.77 3.15 -12.87
CA ARG A 198 26.66 3.83 -11.92
C ARG A 198 25.87 4.62 -10.89
N ILE A 199 25.10 3.90 -10.09
CA ILE A 199 24.11 4.50 -9.19
C ILE A 199 24.74 5.30 -8.04
N ASP A 200 25.88 4.85 -7.54
CA ASP A 200 26.59 5.55 -6.46
C ASP A 200 27.19 6.88 -6.95
N ASP A 201 27.69 6.91 -8.18
CA ASP A 201 28.17 8.15 -8.80
C ASP A 201 27.01 9.13 -9.04
N ALA A 202 25.85 8.63 -9.47
CA ALA A 202 24.64 9.44 -9.62
C ALA A 202 24.18 10.06 -8.28
N ARG A 203 24.34 9.32 -7.17
CA ARG A 203 24.06 9.84 -5.81
C ARG A 203 25.07 10.90 -5.38
N GLN A 204 26.35 10.74 -5.71
CA GLN A 204 27.37 11.76 -5.43
C GLN A 204 27.09 13.04 -6.20
N GLU A 205 26.76 12.93 -7.48
CA GLU A 205 26.35 14.07 -8.31
C GLU A 205 25.10 14.78 -7.76
N LEU A 206 24.09 14.01 -7.29
CA LEU A 206 22.93 14.57 -6.59
C LEU A 206 23.34 15.41 -5.38
N VAL A 207 24.27 14.92 -4.55
CA VAL A 207 24.77 15.66 -3.38
C VAL A 207 25.48 16.93 -3.79
N ALA A 208 26.31 16.89 -4.85
CA ALA A 208 26.98 18.06 -5.40
C ALA A 208 25.98 19.12 -5.88
N LEU A 209 24.95 18.70 -6.60
CA LEU A 209 23.86 19.59 -7.06
C LEU A 209 23.08 20.22 -5.90
N ILE A 210 22.81 19.46 -4.83
CA ILE A 210 22.13 20.01 -3.64
C ILE A 210 23.01 21.07 -2.97
N ASN A 211 24.30 20.87 -2.91
CA ASN A 211 25.24 21.80 -2.27
C ASN A 211 25.47 23.09 -3.09
N SER A 212 25.37 23.00 -4.42
CA SER A 212 25.52 24.12 -5.35
C SER A 212 24.19 24.78 -5.75
N TRP A 213 23.07 24.33 -5.19
CA TRP A 213 21.76 24.87 -5.54
C TRP A 213 21.62 26.30 -4.98
N GLU A 214 21.77 27.26 -5.86
CA GLU A 214 21.35 28.64 -5.66
C GLU A 214 19.92 28.74 -6.24
N GLY A 215 18.92 28.95 -5.38
CA GLY A 215 17.53 29.13 -5.83
C GLY A 215 17.49 30.21 -6.93
N LYS A 216 16.63 30.03 -7.94
CA LYS A 216 16.40 31.12 -8.89
C LYS A 216 15.83 32.30 -8.13
N GLU A 217 16.59 33.38 -8.06
CA GLU A 217 16.04 34.66 -7.64
C GLU A 217 14.90 35.03 -8.58
N HIS A 218 13.72 35.19 -8.03
CA HIS A 218 12.53 35.71 -8.71
C HIS A 218 12.42 37.21 -8.52
#